data_ca9e8e7195e9d0f840e7abc71c83609d
#
_entry.id   ca9e8e7195e9d0f840e7abc71c83609d
#
_cell.length_a   1.000
_cell.length_b   1.000
_cell.length_c   1.000
_cell.angle_alpha   90.00
_cell.angle_beta   90.00
_cell.angle_gamma   90.00
#
_symmetry.space_group_name_H-M   'P 1'
#
loop_
_entity.id
_entity.type
_entity.pdbx_description
1 polymer ?
#
loop_
_entity_poly.entity_id
_entity_poly.type
_entity_poly.pdbx_seq_one_letter_code
_entity_poly.pdbx_strand_id
1 'polypeptide(L)'
;TDYVHTALQPALDLTGDTLIDATTFYGEVYGFPCYKTTALTYYLVVDTEVAENDLGLKLGDKLTIDQVTEKRAILHEKYPSKIAMGVRPGANGTPNNFCLSAMYGTAEYYKVVDLGNGVCTIGDEPVIRNMYDSDYFMQVCKTAYAWNQAGYVNKDASVATEEGYDLLKADRAMSYIIGYGGYNPRITDGASDSTHQRSVMYIPITSTMNTPSGLDWCVSYGCKNPEAACEALSLFYTDSFVMNTLLCGVEGRDYVDTGLGTAEDKVVDFPEGLDAFSVPYYAYFTCGIMG
;
A
#
# COMPACT_ATOMS: atom_id res chain seq x y z
N THR A 1 0.84 26.78 17.77
CA THR A 1 2.22 26.26 17.96
C THR A 1 2.43 25.70 19.36
N ASP A 2 2.06 26.43 20.42
CA ASP A 2 2.26 25.95 21.80
C ASP A 2 1.44 24.69 22.13
N TYR A 3 0.25 24.54 21.55
CA TYR A 3 -0.60 23.36 21.74
C TYR A 3 -0.02 22.09 21.15
N VAL A 4 0.64 22.20 20.00
CA VAL A 4 1.24 21.05 19.31
C VAL A 4 2.30 20.42 20.21
N HIS A 5 3.19 21.23 20.78
CA HIS A 5 4.28 20.73 21.61
C HIS A 5 3.81 20.21 22.98
N THR A 6 2.69 20.65 23.50
CA THR A 6 2.20 20.21 24.81
C THR A 6 1.26 19.01 24.70
N ALA A 7 0.24 19.12 23.85
CA ALA A 7 -0.80 18.10 23.75
C ALA A 7 -0.40 16.91 22.86
N LEU A 8 0.44 17.14 21.85
CA LEU A 8 0.93 16.09 20.95
C LEU A 8 2.29 15.53 21.34
N GLN A 9 2.95 16.03 22.41
CA GLN A 9 4.26 15.54 22.82
C GLN A 9 4.27 14.02 23.05
N PRO A 10 3.28 13.40 23.72
CA PRO A 10 3.25 11.95 23.85
C PRO A 10 3.25 11.20 22.52
N ALA A 11 2.57 11.73 21.51
CA ALA A 11 2.60 11.16 20.16
C ALA A 11 3.95 11.37 19.47
N LEU A 12 4.58 12.55 19.64
CA LEU A 12 5.91 12.85 19.13
C LEU A 12 6.99 11.96 19.76
N ASP A 13 6.88 11.67 21.04
CA ASP A 13 7.80 10.76 21.75
C ASP A 13 7.78 9.35 21.16
N LEU A 14 6.64 8.91 20.64
CA LEU A 14 6.51 7.61 19.98
C LEU A 14 6.96 7.62 18.51
N THR A 15 6.66 8.69 17.78
CA THR A 15 6.85 8.75 16.32
C THR A 15 8.15 9.42 15.90
N GLY A 16 8.74 10.20 16.79
CA GLY A 16 9.93 11.03 16.53
C GLY A 16 9.62 12.39 15.92
N ASP A 17 10.41 13.39 16.25
CA ASP A 17 10.20 14.79 15.84
C ASP A 17 10.29 15.00 14.32
N THR A 18 11.00 14.13 13.60
CA THR A 18 11.19 14.25 12.14
C THR A 18 9.90 14.19 11.35
N LEU A 19 8.84 13.59 11.89
CA LEU A 19 7.53 13.57 11.20
C LEU A 19 6.91 14.96 11.13
N ILE A 20 7.04 15.75 12.19
CA ILE A 20 6.45 17.09 12.25
C ILE A 20 7.17 18.09 11.33
N ASP A 21 8.44 17.83 11.00
CA ASP A 21 9.20 18.65 10.05
C ASP A 21 8.53 18.65 8.66
N ALA A 22 7.90 17.54 8.29
CA ALA A 22 7.21 17.41 7.00
C ALA A 22 5.97 18.32 6.87
N THR A 23 5.39 18.75 7.99
CA THR A 23 4.21 19.64 8.06
C THR A 23 4.54 21.02 8.61
N THR A 24 5.84 21.32 8.80
CA THR A 24 6.33 22.61 9.28
C THR A 24 6.74 23.49 8.11
N PHE A 25 6.07 24.65 7.95
CA PHE A 25 6.37 25.63 6.92
C PHE A 25 6.63 26.98 7.56
N TYR A 26 7.73 27.63 7.17
CA TYR A 26 8.13 28.94 7.71
C TYR A 26 8.23 28.98 9.26
N GLY A 27 8.60 27.85 9.86
CA GLY A 27 8.72 27.74 11.32
C GLY A 27 7.40 27.50 12.07
N GLU A 28 6.29 27.34 11.38
CA GLU A 28 4.98 27.06 11.95
C GLU A 28 4.49 25.66 11.57
N VAL A 29 3.90 24.94 12.52
CA VAL A 29 3.31 23.62 12.30
C VAL A 29 1.88 23.76 11.82
N TYR A 30 1.56 23.20 10.66
CA TYR A 30 0.22 23.27 10.04
C TYR A 30 -0.61 22.01 10.21
N GLY A 31 0.02 20.88 10.51
CA GLY A 31 -0.65 19.61 10.70
C GLY A 31 0.20 18.63 11.49
N PHE A 32 -0.41 17.53 11.88
CA PHE A 32 0.27 16.39 12.46
C PHE A 32 0.17 15.21 11.46
N PRO A 33 1.29 14.70 10.94
CA PRO A 33 1.29 13.63 9.96
C PRO A 33 0.66 12.36 10.52
N CYS A 34 -0.21 11.73 9.73
CA CYS A 34 -0.72 10.41 10.07
C CYS A 34 0.44 9.43 10.13
N TYR A 35 0.64 8.81 11.30
CA TYR A 35 1.64 7.76 11.44
C TYR A 35 1.13 6.51 10.74
N LYS A 36 1.71 6.21 9.62
CA LYS A 36 1.43 4.99 8.85
C LYS A 36 2.74 4.39 8.37
N THR A 37 2.68 3.15 7.99
CA THR A 37 3.85 2.49 7.39
C THR A 37 4.35 3.31 6.21
N THR A 38 5.55 3.87 6.35
CA THR A 38 6.18 4.71 5.33
C THR A 38 6.77 3.90 4.18
N ALA A 39 6.74 2.58 4.32
CA ALA A 39 7.31 1.64 3.40
C ALA A 39 6.22 0.81 2.70
N LEU A 40 6.23 0.76 1.37
CA LEU A 40 5.36 -0.13 0.59
C LEU A 40 6.16 -1.34 0.13
N THR A 41 5.59 -2.53 0.34
CA THR A 41 6.06 -3.79 -0.23
C THR A 41 5.13 -4.18 -1.37
N TYR A 42 5.70 -4.61 -2.50
CA TYR A 42 4.92 -5.01 -3.66
C TYR A 42 4.74 -6.52 -3.69
N TYR A 43 3.55 -6.94 -4.11
CA TYR A 43 3.13 -8.33 -4.15
C TYR A 43 2.53 -8.67 -5.50
N LEU A 44 2.93 -9.81 -6.04
CA LEU A 44 2.20 -10.48 -7.11
C LEU A 44 1.09 -11.31 -6.47
N VAL A 45 -0.14 -10.97 -6.76
CA VAL A 45 -1.32 -11.71 -6.28
C VAL A 45 -1.80 -12.62 -7.39
N VAL A 46 -1.98 -13.88 -7.07
CA VAL A 46 -2.38 -14.94 -8.01
C VAL A 46 -3.15 -16.01 -7.23
N ASP A 47 -3.97 -16.79 -7.91
CA ASP A 47 -4.64 -17.94 -7.30
C ASP A 47 -3.63 -18.95 -6.73
N THR A 48 -3.86 -19.45 -5.52
CA THR A 48 -2.92 -20.31 -4.82
C THR A 48 -2.61 -21.60 -5.60
N GLU A 49 -3.63 -22.24 -6.16
CA GLU A 49 -3.45 -23.47 -6.94
C GLU A 49 -2.66 -23.18 -8.22
N VAL A 50 -2.93 -22.06 -8.88
CA VAL A 50 -2.18 -21.62 -10.06
C VAL A 50 -0.74 -21.28 -9.71
N ALA A 51 -0.50 -20.61 -8.58
CA ALA A 51 0.85 -20.29 -8.11
C ALA A 51 1.68 -21.55 -7.91
N GLU A 52 1.14 -22.53 -7.22
CA GLU A 52 1.85 -23.76 -6.86
C GLU A 52 2.02 -24.70 -8.05
N ASN A 53 0.91 -25.00 -8.76
CA ASN A 53 0.90 -26.02 -9.80
C ASN A 53 1.44 -25.54 -11.14
N ASP A 54 1.22 -24.27 -11.48
CA ASP A 54 1.54 -23.74 -12.80
C ASP A 54 2.79 -22.88 -12.82
N LEU A 55 2.99 -22.09 -11.77
CA LEU A 55 4.13 -21.19 -11.68
C LEU A 55 5.28 -21.72 -10.83
N GLY A 56 5.05 -22.81 -10.07
CA GLY A 56 6.03 -23.39 -9.15
C GLY A 56 6.42 -22.43 -8.02
N LEU A 57 5.50 -21.54 -7.63
CA LEU A 57 5.69 -20.53 -6.60
C LEU A 57 5.08 -20.98 -5.27
N LYS A 58 5.70 -20.55 -4.18
CA LYS A 58 5.18 -20.72 -2.83
C LYS A 58 4.91 -19.37 -2.21
N LEU A 59 3.98 -19.33 -1.27
CA LEU A 59 3.69 -18.12 -0.51
C LEU A 59 4.98 -17.55 0.12
N GLY A 60 5.23 -16.28 -0.12
CA GLY A 60 6.41 -15.58 0.37
C GLY A 60 7.67 -15.71 -0.50
N ASP A 61 7.60 -16.39 -1.65
CA ASP A 61 8.71 -16.40 -2.62
C ASP A 61 9.02 -14.96 -3.08
N LYS A 62 10.32 -14.71 -3.28
CA LYS A 62 10.83 -13.42 -3.74
C LYS A 62 11.05 -13.45 -5.24
N LEU A 63 10.49 -12.49 -5.94
CA LEU A 63 10.56 -12.41 -7.40
C LEU A 63 11.22 -11.12 -7.86
N THR A 64 12.13 -11.23 -8.82
CA THR A 64 12.61 -10.08 -9.59
C THR A 64 11.61 -9.67 -10.66
N ILE A 65 11.78 -8.48 -11.28
CA ILE A 65 10.92 -8.02 -12.38
C ILE A 65 10.97 -9.00 -13.58
N ASP A 66 12.14 -9.57 -13.84
CA ASP A 66 12.31 -10.54 -14.93
C ASP A 66 11.54 -11.83 -14.62
N GLN A 67 11.62 -12.33 -13.38
CA GLN A 67 10.84 -13.49 -12.95
C GLN A 67 9.34 -13.23 -13.00
N VAL A 68 8.88 -12.04 -12.60
CA VAL A 68 7.48 -11.65 -12.75
C VAL A 68 7.07 -11.65 -14.23
N THR A 69 7.94 -11.18 -15.11
CA THR A 69 7.70 -11.20 -16.57
C THR A 69 7.61 -12.63 -17.10
N GLU A 70 8.51 -13.52 -16.67
CA GLU A 70 8.48 -14.95 -17.01
C GLU A 70 7.16 -15.61 -16.55
N LYS A 71 6.74 -15.38 -15.30
CA LYS A 71 5.50 -15.96 -14.78
C LYS A 71 4.27 -15.51 -15.57
N ARG A 72 4.25 -14.25 -16.03
CA ARG A 72 3.17 -13.77 -16.92
C ARG A 72 3.16 -14.44 -18.28
N ALA A 73 4.32 -14.71 -18.85
CA ALA A 73 4.40 -15.44 -20.11
C ALA A 73 3.76 -16.84 -19.97
N ILE A 74 4.05 -17.55 -18.88
CA ILE A 74 3.44 -18.84 -18.57
C ILE A 74 1.91 -18.72 -18.42
N LEU A 75 1.43 -17.73 -17.69
CA LEU A 75 -0.01 -17.50 -17.51
C LEU A 75 -0.70 -17.18 -18.84
N HIS A 76 -0.07 -16.34 -19.67
CA HIS A 76 -0.61 -15.99 -20.98
C HIS A 76 -0.72 -17.19 -21.92
N GLU A 77 0.30 -18.05 -21.95
CA GLU A 77 0.32 -19.25 -22.76
C GLU A 77 -0.73 -20.28 -22.28
N LYS A 78 -0.80 -20.49 -20.97
CA LYS A 78 -1.67 -21.50 -20.36
C LYS A 78 -3.14 -21.09 -20.33
N TYR A 79 -3.41 -19.78 -20.17
CA TYR A 79 -4.75 -19.22 -20.06
C TYR A 79 -5.02 -18.13 -21.11
N PRO A 80 -5.00 -18.47 -22.41
CA PRO A 80 -5.03 -17.48 -23.51
C PRO A 80 -6.35 -16.71 -23.61
N SER A 81 -7.41 -17.18 -22.96
CA SER A 81 -8.71 -16.47 -22.88
C SER A 81 -8.78 -15.44 -21.77
N LYS A 82 -7.78 -15.40 -20.87
CA LYS A 82 -7.74 -14.51 -19.71
C LYS A 82 -6.57 -13.53 -19.82
N ILE A 83 -6.66 -12.43 -19.09
CA ILE A 83 -5.61 -11.45 -18.97
C ILE A 83 -4.55 -12.02 -18.00
N ALA A 84 -3.29 -12.14 -18.43
CA ALA A 84 -2.25 -12.68 -17.56
C ALA A 84 -2.03 -11.79 -16.32
N MET A 85 -2.10 -10.45 -16.49
CA MET A 85 -2.09 -9.50 -15.39
C MET A 85 -3.10 -8.38 -15.61
N GLY A 86 -4.05 -8.26 -14.69
CA GLY A 86 -5.00 -7.15 -14.65
C GLY A 86 -4.31 -5.86 -14.17
N VAL A 87 -4.49 -4.78 -14.91
CA VAL A 87 -3.97 -3.45 -14.59
C VAL A 87 -5.02 -2.40 -14.89
N ARG A 88 -4.95 -1.28 -14.17
CA ARG A 88 -5.73 -0.08 -14.46
C ARG A 88 -4.84 1.16 -14.55
N PRO A 89 -5.29 2.26 -15.15
CA PRO A 89 -4.60 3.54 -15.05
C PRO A 89 -4.58 4.03 -13.59
N GLY A 90 -3.55 4.72 -13.22
CA GLY A 90 -3.49 5.39 -11.91
C GLY A 90 -4.57 6.47 -11.77
N ALA A 91 -4.88 6.83 -10.55
CA ALA A 91 -5.74 7.96 -10.25
C ALA A 91 -5.20 9.24 -10.93
N ASN A 92 -6.10 10.14 -11.32
CA ASN A 92 -5.78 11.41 -11.98
C ASN A 92 -5.17 11.29 -13.40
N GLY A 93 -5.43 10.19 -14.12
CA GLY A 93 -4.97 10.00 -15.50
C GLY A 93 -3.46 9.78 -15.64
N THR A 94 -2.74 9.62 -14.53
CA THR A 94 -1.37 9.12 -14.58
C THR A 94 -1.40 7.66 -14.97
N PRO A 95 -0.61 7.21 -15.95
CA PRO A 95 -0.56 5.79 -16.27
C PRO A 95 -0.17 5.03 -15.00
N ASN A 96 -1.05 4.14 -14.53
CA ASN A 96 -0.57 3.11 -13.63
C ASN A 96 0.37 2.24 -14.46
N ASN A 97 1.64 2.52 -14.36
CA ASN A 97 2.70 1.82 -15.07
C ASN A 97 2.94 0.42 -14.50
N PHE A 98 1.85 -0.23 -14.08
CA PHE A 98 1.86 -1.60 -13.56
C PHE A 98 2.72 -1.79 -12.31
N CYS A 99 2.82 -0.75 -11.47
CA CYS A 99 3.78 -0.65 -10.37
C CYS A 99 5.25 -0.70 -10.80
N LEU A 100 5.55 -0.66 -12.10
CA LEU A 100 6.92 -0.73 -12.62
C LEU A 100 7.79 0.43 -12.16
N SER A 101 7.23 1.64 -12.06
CA SER A 101 7.99 2.80 -11.56
C SER A 101 8.48 2.54 -10.14
N ALA A 102 7.62 2.06 -9.28
CA ALA A 102 8.01 1.72 -7.93
C ALA A 102 9.03 0.56 -7.89
N MET A 103 8.81 -0.47 -8.70
CA MET A 103 9.70 -1.64 -8.77
C MET A 103 11.09 -1.26 -9.29
N TYR A 104 11.17 -0.49 -10.36
CA TYR A 104 12.46 0.00 -10.87
C TYR A 104 13.05 1.14 -10.03
N GLY A 105 12.23 1.85 -9.27
CA GLY A 105 12.67 2.93 -8.40
C GLY A 105 13.41 2.50 -7.14
N THR A 106 13.52 1.20 -6.89
CA THR A 106 14.15 0.64 -5.68
C THR A 106 15.66 0.69 -5.71
N ALA A 107 16.27 0.44 -4.54
CA ALA A 107 17.73 0.43 -4.40
C ALA A 107 18.42 -0.64 -5.25
N GLU A 108 17.71 -1.72 -5.57
CA GLU A 108 18.22 -2.81 -6.41
C GLU A 108 18.35 -2.42 -7.88
N TYR A 109 17.64 -1.37 -8.31
CA TYR A 109 17.66 -0.92 -9.70
C TYR A 109 18.19 0.52 -9.83
N TYR A 110 17.33 1.53 -9.73
CA TYR A 110 17.71 2.92 -9.98
C TYR A 110 17.78 3.79 -8.73
N LYS A 111 17.29 3.31 -7.58
CA LYS A 111 17.23 4.06 -6.33
C LYS A 111 16.64 5.47 -6.52
N VAL A 112 15.36 5.51 -6.86
CA VAL A 112 14.65 6.76 -7.17
C VAL A 112 13.87 7.23 -5.95
N VAL A 113 14.00 8.53 -5.63
CA VAL A 113 13.07 9.22 -4.74
C VAL A 113 12.20 10.13 -5.59
N ASP A 114 10.93 9.78 -5.74
CA ASP A 114 9.95 10.57 -6.46
C ASP A 114 9.53 11.77 -5.59
N LEU A 115 9.74 12.98 -6.11
CA LEU A 115 9.37 14.23 -5.45
C LEU A 115 8.03 14.79 -5.98
N GLY A 116 7.36 14.03 -6.85
CA GLY A 116 6.11 14.41 -7.50
C GLY A 116 6.31 15.21 -8.79
N ASN A 117 5.23 15.27 -9.58
CA ASN A 117 5.16 16.06 -10.82
C ASN A 117 6.29 15.82 -11.84
N GLY A 118 6.85 14.60 -11.86
CA GLY A 118 7.94 14.25 -12.77
C GLY A 118 9.32 14.74 -12.33
N VAL A 119 9.45 15.11 -11.07
CA VAL A 119 10.72 15.52 -10.44
C VAL A 119 11.20 14.42 -9.51
N CYS A 120 12.47 14.04 -9.59
CA CYS A 120 13.04 12.97 -8.75
C CYS A 120 14.54 13.17 -8.49
N THR A 121 15.06 12.39 -7.55
CA THR A 121 16.49 12.08 -7.46
C THR A 121 16.74 10.64 -7.90
N ILE A 122 17.91 10.34 -8.45
CA ILE A 122 18.29 9.01 -8.92
C ILE A 122 19.69 8.68 -8.41
N GLY A 123 19.85 7.51 -7.79
CA GLY A 123 21.09 7.09 -7.16
C GLY A 123 21.28 7.70 -5.78
N ASP A 124 22.53 7.81 -5.35
CA ASP A 124 22.90 8.29 -3.99
C ASP A 124 23.05 9.81 -3.91
N GLU A 125 23.12 10.47 -5.04
CA GLU A 125 23.32 11.92 -5.08
C GLU A 125 21.99 12.68 -4.97
N PRO A 126 21.86 13.69 -4.09
CA PRO A 126 20.65 14.47 -3.92
C PRO A 126 20.49 15.53 -5.02
N VAL A 127 20.65 15.13 -6.27
CA VAL A 127 20.52 15.99 -7.44
C VAL A 127 19.11 15.84 -8.03
N ILE A 128 18.38 16.95 -8.05
CA ILE A 128 17.05 17.02 -8.65
C ILE A 128 17.15 16.86 -10.17
N ARG A 129 16.34 15.95 -10.71
CA ARG A 129 16.30 15.61 -12.12
C ARG A 129 14.87 15.61 -12.66
N ASN A 130 14.72 15.85 -13.95
CA ASN A 130 13.49 15.55 -14.67
C ASN A 130 13.39 14.02 -14.83
N MET A 131 12.37 13.42 -14.23
CA MET A 131 12.14 11.96 -14.27
C MET A 131 12.01 11.46 -15.71
N TYR A 132 11.30 12.20 -16.56
CA TYR A 132 10.96 11.78 -17.93
C TYR A 132 12.17 11.72 -18.87
N ASP A 133 13.26 12.43 -18.56
CA ASP A 133 14.51 12.42 -19.34
C ASP A 133 15.50 11.34 -18.84
N SER A 134 15.08 10.50 -17.90
CA SER A 134 15.96 9.52 -17.25
C SER A 134 15.90 8.14 -17.90
N ASP A 135 17.04 7.41 -17.81
CA ASP A 135 17.09 5.99 -18.19
C ASP A 135 16.12 5.12 -17.37
N TYR A 136 15.88 5.52 -16.12
CA TYR A 136 14.88 4.90 -15.26
C TYR A 136 13.49 4.93 -15.89
N PHE A 137 13.00 6.11 -16.25
CA PHE A 137 11.67 6.26 -16.87
C PHE A 137 11.59 5.55 -18.21
N MET A 138 12.66 5.63 -19.00
CA MET A 138 12.75 4.91 -20.27
C MET A 138 12.66 3.38 -20.05
N GLN A 139 13.28 2.84 -19.00
CA GLN A 139 13.20 1.42 -18.70
C GLN A 139 11.77 1.00 -18.28
N VAL A 140 11.11 1.82 -17.46
CA VAL A 140 9.69 1.61 -17.13
C VAL A 140 8.82 1.54 -18.38
N CYS A 141 8.98 2.51 -19.28
CA CYS A 141 8.24 2.57 -20.54
C CYS A 141 8.52 1.37 -21.45
N LYS A 142 9.79 0.95 -21.60
CA LYS A 142 10.17 -0.20 -22.42
C LYS A 142 9.52 -1.49 -21.89
N THR A 143 9.53 -1.70 -20.59
CA THR A 143 8.95 -2.90 -19.99
C THR A 143 7.43 -2.89 -20.10
N ALA A 144 6.78 -1.75 -19.81
CA ALA A 144 5.34 -1.61 -19.98
C ALA A 144 4.90 -1.84 -21.42
N TYR A 145 5.62 -1.29 -22.38
CA TYR A 145 5.37 -1.49 -23.80
C TYR A 145 5.54 -2.96 -24.19
N ALA A 146 6.62 -3.61 -23.76
CA ALA A 146 6.88 -5.03 -24.05
C ALA A 146 5.75 -5.91 -23.49
N TRP A 147 5.27 -5.68 -22.28
CA TRP A 147 4.17 -6.43 -21.69
C TRP A 147 2.83 -6.22 -22.43
N ASN A 148 2.57 -5.00 -22.89
CA ASN A 148 1.39 -4.69 -23.68
C ASN A 148 1.46 -5.38 -25.05
N GLN A 149 2.59 -5.29 -25.75
CA GLN A 149 2.78 -5.94 -27.07
C GLN A 149 2.71 -7.47 -26.99
N ALA A 150 3.20 -8.06 -25.89
CA ALA A 150 3.11 -9.50 -25.66
C ALA A 150 1.70 -9.96 -25.26
N GLY A 151 0.76 -9.03 -25.03
CA GLY A 151 -0.60 -9.36 -24.62
C GLY A 151 -0.74 -9.80 -23.16
N TYR A 152 0.23 -9.49 -22.32
CA TYR A 152 0.20 -9.90 -20.91
C TYR A 152 -0.76 -9.07 -20.05
N VAL A 153 -1.09 -7.87 -20.50
CA VAL A 153 -1.97 -6.93 -19.81
C VAL A 153 -3.25 -6.67 -20.61
N ASN A 154 -4.28 -6.17 -19.96
CA ASN A 154 -5.51 -5.81 -20.66
C ASN A 154 -5.26 -4.72 -21.72
N LYS A 155 -5.85 -4.89 -22.90
CA LYS A 155 -5.63 -4.02 -24.07
C LYS A 155 -6.05 -2.57 -23.83
N ASP A 156 -7.03 -2.38 -22.97
CA ASP A 156 -7.62 -1.11 -22.58
C ASP A 156 -7.00 -0.52 -21.29
N ALA A 157 -5.83 -1.03 -20.86
CA ALA A 157 -5.19 -0.64 -19.61
C ALA A 157 -5.05 0.88 -19.42
N SER A 158 -4.92 1.65 -20.51
CA SER A 158 -4.80 3.12 -20.45
C SER A 158 -6.11 3.85 -20.12
N VAL A 159 -7.24 3.20 -20.26
CA VAL A 159 -8.59 3.76 -20.05
C VAL A 159 -9.46 2.90 -19.12
N ALA A 160 -8.94 1.76 -18.67
CA ALA A 160 -9.64 0.85 -17.78
C ALA A 160 -9.95 1.54 -16.44
N THR A 161 -11.13 1.27 -15.91
CA THR A 161 -11.57 1.80 -14.61
C THR A 161 -11.63 0.74 -13.53
N GLU A 162 -11.61 -0.53 -13.92
CA GLU A 162 -11.63 -1.66 -12.98
C GLU A 162 -10.24 -1.92 -12.42
N GLU A 163 -10.19 -2.26 -11.14
CA GLU A 163 -8.96 -2.64 -10.46
C GLU A 163 -8.48 -4.03 -10.90
N GLY A 164 -7.19 -4.29 -10.77
CA GLY A 164 -6.63 -5.61 -11.02
C GLY A 164 -7.26 -6.70 -10.17
N TYR A 165 -7.58 -6.40 -8.90
CA TYR A 165 -8.23 -7.35 -8.01
C TYR A 165 -9.68 -7.67 -8.44
N ASP A 166 -10.44 -6.70 -8.97
CA ASP A 166 -11.78 -6.94 -9.51
C ASP A 166 -11.73 -7.87 -10.72
N LEU A 167 -10.75 -7.68 -11.59
CA LEU A 167 -10.53 -8.55 -12.75
C LEU A 167 -10.16 -9.98 -12.32
N LEU A 168 -9.32 -10.12 -11.28
CA LEU A 168 -8.95 -11.43 -10.74
C LEU A 168 -10.15 -12.10 -10.07
N LYS A 169 -10.90 -11.39 -9.24
CA LYS A 169 -12.10 -11.88 -8.56
C LYS A 169 -13.19 -12.30 -9.53
N ALA A 170 -13.33 -11.59 -10.65
CA ALA A 170 -14.26 -11.92 -11.73
C ALA A 170 -13.76 -13.03 -12.67
N ASP A 171 -12.64 -13.66 -12.37
CA ASP A 171 -12.00 -14.71 -13.17
C ASP A 171 -11.63 -14.27 -14.60
N ARG A 172 -11.42 -12.95 -14.81
CA ARG A 172 -11.02 -12.36 -16.10
C ARG A 172 -9.52 -12.11 -16.21
N ALA A 173 -8.83 -12.01 -15.08
CA ALA A 173 -7.37 -11.93 -14.99
C ALA A 173 -6.82 -13.06 -14.14
N MET A 174 -5.56 -13.41 -14.36
CA MET A 174 -4.86 -14.48 -13.62
C MET A 174 -4.02 -13.93 -12.47
N SER A 175 -3.62 -12.69 -12.53
CA SER A 175 -2.79 -12.03 -11.51
C SER A 175 -2.95 -10.51 -11.54
N TYR A 176 -2.47 -9.85 -10.50
CA TYR A 176 -2.20 -8.40 -10.49
C TYR A 176 -1.08 -8.07 -9.51
N ILE A 177 -0.58 -6.83 -9.53
CA ILE A 177 0.42 -6.36 -8.57
C ILE A 177 -0.21 -5.29 -7.70
N ILE A 178 0.07 -5.36 -6.40
CA ILE A 178 -0.40 -4.39 -5.42
C ILE A 178 0.72 -4.03 -4.44
N GLY A 179 0.70 -2.80 -3.92
CA GLY A 179 1.57 -2.36 -2.83
C GLY A 179 0.80 -2.29 -1.52
N TYR A 180 1.36 -2.88 -0.48
CA TYR A 180 0.85 -2.77 0.89
C TYR A 180 1.91 -2.19 1.81
N GLY A 181 1.47 -1.47 2.85
CA GLY A 181 2.34 -1.05 3.93
C GLY A 181 2.80 -2.23 4.79
N GLY A 182 4.12 -2.34 4.99
CA GLY A 182 4.71 -3.41 5.77
C GLY A 182 4.79 -4.77 5.07
N TYR A 183 5.51 -5.68 5.71
CA TYR A 183 5.61 -7.06 5.27
C TYR A 183 4.60 -7.92 6.03
N ASN A 184 3.62 -8.45 5.31
CA ASN A 184 2.72 -9.46 5.86
C ASN A 184 2.58 -10.63 4.87
N PRO A 185 3.26 -11.77 5.13
CA PRO A 185 3.20 -12.93 4.25
C PRO A 185 1.83 -13.64 4.27
N ARG A 186 0.93 -13.23 5.17
CA ARG A 186 -0.41 -13.80 5.31
C ARG A 186 -1.51 -12.88 4.77
N ILE A 187 -1.16 -11.85 4.02
CA ILE A 187 -2.19 -11.02 3.39
C ILE A 187 -3.01 -11.92 2.47
N THR A 188 -4.13 -12.36 3.01
CA THR A 188 -5.26 -12.76 2.18
C THR A 188 -5.79 -11.47 1.58
N ASP A 189 -5.45 -11.24 0.35
CA ASP A 189 -5.93 -10.06 -0.33
C ASP A 189 -7.47 -10.10 -0.43
N GLY A 190 -8.07 -8.91 -0.51
CA GLY A 190 -9.50 -8.74 -0.78
C GLY A 190 -10.01 -9.40 -2.08
N ALA A 191 -9.09 -9.92 -2.91
CA ALA A 191 -9.42 -10.78 -4.04
C ALA A 191 -9.77 -12.23 -3.63
N SER A 192 -9.45 -12.64 -2.41
CA SER A 192 -9.85 -13.95 -1.89
C SER A 192 -11.34 -13.98 -1.62
N ASP A 193 -11.96 -15.09 -1.93
CA ASP A 193 -13.38 -15.37 -1.66
C ASP A 193 -13.54 -16.79 -1.10
N SER A 194 -14.79 -17.22 -0.84
CA SER A 194 -15.08 -18.54 -0.29
C SER A 194 -14.69 -19.69 -1.22
N THR A 195 -14.42 -19.43 -2.48
CA THR A 195 -14.13 -20.44 -3.51
C THR A 195 -12.69 -20.42 -3.97
N HIS A 196 -11.97 -19.28 -3.78
CA HIS A 196 -10.62 -19.09 -4.27
C HIS A 196 -9.74 -18.44 -3.22
N GLN A 197 -8.68 -19.13 -2.81
CA GLN A 197 -7.60 -18.53 -2.04
C GLN A 197 -6.61 -17.87 -3.00
N ARG A 198 -6.21 -16.65 -2.69
CA ARG A 198 -5.22 -15.91 -3.48
C ARG A 198 -3.88 -15.90 -2.75
N SER A 199 -2.88 -16.45 -3.40
CA SER A 199 -1.51 -16.38 -2.90
C SER A 199 -0.90 -15.02 -3.16
N VAL A 200 -0.18 -14.54 -2.19
CA VAL A 200 0.55 -13.28 -2.27
C VAL A 200 2.04 -13.59 -2.33
N MET A 201 2.63 -13.33 -3.47
CA MET A 201 4.07 -13.50 -3.69
C MET A 201 4.77 -12.18 -3.42
N TYR A 202 5.76 -12.23 -2.56
CA TYR A 202 6.57 -11.08 -2.22
C TYR A 202 7.53 -10.74 -3.37
N ILE A 203 7.47 -9.51 -3.83
CA ILE A 203 8.48 -8.95 -4.71
C ILE A 203 9.45 -8.18 -3.80
N PRO A 204 10.72 -8.61 -3.65
CA PRO A 204 11.65 -7.96 -2.73
C PRO A 204 12.11 -6.65 -3.32
N ILE A 205 11.32 -5.65 -3.08
CA ILE A 205 11.63 -4.30 -3.45
C ILE A 205 11.87 -3.57 -2.15
N THR A 206 13.04 -2.95 -2.01
CA THR A 206 13.27 -2.01 -0.93
C THR A 206 12.21 -0.94 -1.03
N SER A 207 11.39 -0.87 -0.01
CA SER A 207 10.18 -0.07 0.02
C SER A 207 10.41 1.36 -0.43
N THR A 208 9.56 1.82 -1.32
CA THR A 208 9.44 3.23 -1.61
C THR A 208 8.82 3.92 -0.40
N MET A 209 9.47 4.96 0.09
CA MET A 209 8.87 5.78 1.16
C MET A 209 7.62 6.48 0.63
N ASN A 210 6.50 6.26 1.29
CA ASN A 210 5.42 7.21 1.23
C ASN A 210 5.88 8.51 1.88
N THR A 211 5.57 9.63 1.27
CA THR A 211 5.82 10.94 1.88
C THR A 211 5.06 11.00 3.21
N PRO A 212 5.73 11.31 4.33
CA PRO A 212 5.07 11.46 5.64
C PRO A 212 3.90 12.45 5.59
N SER A 213 3.99 13.48 4.75
CA SER A 213 2.97 14.51 4.53
C SER A 213 1.84 14.11 3.57
N GLY A 214 1.68 12.83 3.24
CA GLY A 214 0.63 12.39 2.31
C GLY A 214 -0.79 12.51 2.89
N LEU A 215 -0.93 12.48 4.21
CA LEU A 215 -2.18 12.67 4.96
C LEU A 215 -1.83 13.27 6.31
N ASP A 216 -2.50 14.35 6.68
CA ASP A 216 -2.25 15.08 7.91
C ASP A 216 -3.54 15.33 8.68
N TRP A 217 -3.46 15.24 9.97
CA TRP A 217 -4.47 15.73 10.88
C TRP A 217 -4.29 17.22 11.08
N CYS A 218 -5.35 18.00 10.87
CA CYS A 218 -5.30 19.45 11.06
C CYS A 218 -6.41 19.89 12.01
N VAL A 219 -6.07 20.77 12.92
CA VAL A 219 -7.06 21.47 13.73
C VAL A 219 -7.50 22.74 13.00
N SER A 220 -8.80 22.86 12.72
CA SER A 220 -9.33 24.01 11.99
C SER A 220 -9.03 25.33 12.73
N TYR A 221 -8.72 26.38 11.99
CA TYR A 221 -8.54 27.73 12.51
C TYR A 221 -9.76 28.23 13.32
N GLY A 222 -10.97 27.79 12.94
CA GLY A 222 -12.21 28.13 13.65
C GLY A 222 -12.50 27.26 14.88
N CYS A 223 -11.61 26.36 15.27
CA CYS A 223 -11.79 25.51 16.44
C CYS A 223 -11.86 26.36 17.71
N LYS A 224 -12.92 26.16 18.51
CA LYS A 224 -13.13 26.93 19.76
C LYS A 224 -12.24 26.44 20.89
N ASN A 225 -11.78 25.21 20.85
CA ASN A 225 -10.89 24.62 21.85
C ASN A 225 -9.81 23.78 21.14
N PRO A 226 -8.79 24.43 20.56
CA PRO A 226 -7.74 23.74 19.82
C PRO A 226 -6.88 22.83 20.71
N GLU A 227 -6.71 23.15 21.99
CA GLU A 227 -5.96 22.34 22.93
C GLU A 227 -6.64 20.98 23.12
N ALA A 228 -7.93 20.95 23.46
CA ALA A 228 -8.69 19.71 23.58
C ALA A 228 -8.74 18.90 22.25
N ALA A 229 -8.73 19.59 21.11
CA ALA A 229 -8.66 18.90 19.82
C ALA A 229 -7.30 18.21 19.61
N CYS A 230 -6.21 18.86 20.01
CA CYS A 230 -4.87 18.25 19.98
C CYS A 230 -4.72 17.10 21.01
N GLU A 231 -5.30 17.25 22.21
CA GLU A 231 -5.33 16.17 23.19
C GLU A 231 -6.08 14.95 22.66
N ALA A 232 -7.26 15.15 22.06
CA ALA A 232 -8.02 14.07 21.44
C ALA A 232 -7.25 13.41 20.29
N LEU A 233 -6.54 14.20 19.49
CA LEU A 233 -5.67 13.68 18.44
C LEU A 233 -4.50 12.86 19.01
N SER A 234 -3.91 13.29 20.12
CA SER A 234 -2.84 12.54 20.79
C SER A 234 -3.27 11.14 21.23
N LEU A 235 -4.55 10.95 21.61
CA LEU A 235 -5.08 9.64 21.98
C LEU A 235 -5.04 8.63 20.81
N PHE A 236 -5.09 9.10 19.57
CA PHE A 236 -4.97 8.21 18.40
C PHE A 236 -3.59 7.54 18.30
N TYR A 237 -2.58 8.08 18.97
CA TYR A 237 -1.21 7.56 18.98
C TYR A 237 -0.81 6.89 20.30
N THR A 238 -1.47 7.25 21.38
CA THR A 238 -1.04 6.89 22.73
C THR A 238 -2.01 5.96 23.46
N ASP A 239 -3.24 5.78 22.97
CA ASP A 239 -4.27 4.96 23.59
C ASP A 239 -4.76 3.85 22.66
N SER A 240 -4.30 2.63 22.93
CA SER A 240 -4.66 1.45 22.13
C SER A 240 -6.13 1.11 22.20
N PHE A 241 -6.85 1.44 23.29
CA PHE A 241 -8.29 1.22 23.37
C PHE A 241 -9.05 2.14 22.41
N VAL A 242 -8.66 3.42 22.36
CA VAL A 242 -9.24 4.40 21.43
C VAL A 242 -9.01 3.93 20.00
N MET A 243 -7.77 3.55 19.66
CA MET A 243 -7.44 3.11 18.30
C MET A 243 -8.13 1.81 17.92
N ASN A 244 -8.08 0.80 18.77
CA ASN A 244 -8.75 -0.47 18.49
C ASN A 244 -10.26 -0.30 18.33
N THR A 245 -10.88 0.55 19.15
CA THR A 245 -12.31 0.85 19.01
C THR A 245 -12.62 1.56 17.69
N LEU A 246 -11.77 2.50 17.28
CA LEU A 246 -11.95 3.24 16.03
C LEU A 246 -11.66 2.37 14.79
N LEU A 247 -10.72 1.45 14.88
CA LEU A 247 -10.33 0.59 13.74
C LEU A 247 -11.20 -0.67 13.65
N CYS A 248 -11.36 -1.37 14.76
CA CYS A 248 -11.93 -2.71 14.79
C CYS A 248 -13.34 -2.75 15.40
N GLY A 249 -13.78 -1.68 16.10
CA GLY A 249 -15.06 -1.64 16.77
C GLY A 249 -15.04 -2.23 18.18
N VAL A 250 -16.05 -3.02 18.52
CA VAL A 250 -16.26 -3.56 19.86
C VAL A 250 -15.88 -5.04 19.92
N GLU A 251 -14.98 -5.38 20.85
CA GLU A 251 -14.57 -6.77 21.11
C GLU A 251 -15.78 -7.66 21.38
N GLY A 252 -15.79 -8.84 20.78
CA GLY A 252 -16.87 -9.83 20.89
C GLY A 252 -18.05 -9.58 19.94
N ARG A 253 -18.17 -8.37 19.36
CA ARG A 253 -19.19 -8.02 18.36
C ARG A 253 -18.60 -7.90 16.97
N ASP A 254 -17.55 -7.08 16.83
CA ASP A 254 -16.95 -6.72 15.55
C ASP A 254 -15.62 -7.44 15.32
N TYR A 255 -14.91 -7.78 16.41
CA TYR A 255 -13.68 -8.57 16.37
C TYR A 255 -13.55 -9.46 17.62
N VAL A 256 -12.67 -10.45 17.54
CA VAL A 256 -12.28 -11.34 18.65
C VAL A 256 -10.76 -11.35 18.81
N ASP A 257 -10.27 -11.44 20.05
CA ASP A 257 -8.86 -11.68 20.33
C ASP A 257 -8.54 -13.16 20.03
N THR A 258 -7.55 -13.40 19.18
CA THR A 258 -7.11 -14.75 18.82
C THR A 258 -6.25 -15.42 19.90
N GLY A 259 -5.80 -14.65 20.89
CA GLY A 259 -4.85 -15.11 21.91
C GLY A 259 -3.43 -15.36 21.39
N LEU A 260 -3.11 -14.95 20.14
CA LEU A 260 -1.79 -15.16 19.53
C LEU A 260 -0.80 -14.01 19.79
N GLY A 261 -1.28 -12.88 20.32
CA GLY A 261 -0.47 -11.71 20.64
C GLY A 261 -0.11 -11.61 22.12
N THR A 262 0.32 -10.41 22.52
CA THR A 262 0.49 -10.03 23.94
C THR A 262 -0.72 -9.20 24.41
N ALA A 263 -0.77 -8.86 25.69
CA ALA A 263 -1.82 -7.98 26.22
C ALA A 263 -1.78 -6.57 25.60
N GLU A 264 -0.58 -6.12 25.22
CA GLU A 264 -0.31 -4.81 24.63
C GLU A 264 -0.39 -4.83 23.09
N ASP A 265 -0.20 -6.02 22.48
CA ASP A 265 -0.20 -6.20 21.01
C ASP A 265 -1.05 -7.42 20.67
N LYS A 266 -2.36 -7.24 20.72
CA LYS A 266 -3.34 -8.28 20.44
C LYS A 266 -3.40 -8.59 18.96
N VAL A 267 -3.38 -9.86 18.60
CA VAL A 267 -3.74 -10.32 17.26
C VAL A 267 -5.25 -10.59 17.25
N VAL A 268 -5.96 -9.83 16.46
CA VAL A 268 -7.42 -9.91 16.36
C VAL A 268 -7.85 -10.50 15.04
N ASP A 269 -9.03 -11.11 15.01
CA ASP A 269 -9.68 -11.67 13.83
C ASP A 269 -11.18 -11.37 13.88
N PHE A 270 -11.87 -11.61 12.78
CA PHE A 270 -13.32 -11.49 12.76
C PHE A 270 -13.98 -12.62 13.56
N PRO A 271 -15.16 -12.37 14.15
CA PRO A 271 -15.94 -13.44 14.78
C PRO A 271 -16.25 -14.58 13.80
N GLU A 272 -16.41 -15.80 14.30
CA GLU A 272 -16.66 -16.97 13.46
C GLU A 272 -17.83 -16.75 12.49
N GLY A 273 -17.59 -17.01 11.21
CA GLY A 273 -18.58 -16.85 10.14
C GLY A 273 -18.79 -15.41 9.67
N LEU A 274 -18.04 -14.45 10.19
CA LEU A 274 -18.05 -13.05 9.74
C LEU A 274 -16.74 -12.67 9.05
N ASP A 275 -16.79 -11.61 8.26
CA ASP A 275 -15.66 -11.01 7.56
C ASP A 275 -15.75 -9.48 7.57
N ALA A 276 -14.80 -8.80 6.95
CA ALA A 276 -14.72 -7.34 6.87
C ALA A 276 -15.98 -6.67 6.28
N PHE A 277 -16.82 -7.42 5.56
CA PHE A 277 -18.02 -6.90 4.89
C PHE A 277 -19.32 -7.23 5.63
N SER A 278 -19.26 -8.19 6.54
CA SER A 278 -20.42 -8.72 7.27
C SER A 278 -20.45 -8.35 8.75
N VAL A 279 -19.31 -7.93 9.34
CA VAL A 279 -19.30 -7.40 10.70
C VAL A 279 -20.03 -6.05 10.77
N PRO A 280 -20.69 -5.73 11.90
CA PRO A 280 -21.42 -4.48 12.07
C PRO A 280 -20.54 -3.22 11.91
N TYR A 281 -19.27 -3.32 12.25
CA TYR A 281 -18.31 -2.22 12.12
C TYR A 281 -16.91 -2.74 11.79
N TYR A 282 -16.32 -2.16 10.75
CA TYR A 282 -14.90 -2.29 10.42
C TYR A 282 -14.43 -1.06 9.63
N ALA A 283 -13.45 -0.35 10.16
CA ALA A 283 -12.98 0.90 9.57
C ALA A 283 -11.83 0.69 8.58
N TYR A 284 -12.04 -0.18 7.59
CA TYR A 284 -11.02 -0.56 6.59
C TYR A 284 -10.29 0.64 5.96
N PHE A 285 -11.03 1.73 5.66
CA PHE A 285 -10.45 2.93 5.05
C PHE A 285 -9.66 3.82 6.01
N THR A 286 -9.90 3.69 7.31
CA THR A 286 -9.21 4.50 8.31
C THR A 286 -7.92 3.87 8.81
N CYS A 287 -7.72 2.57 8.59
CA CYS A 287 -6.49 1.85 8.99
C CYS A 287 -5.20 2.46 8.44
N GLY A 288 -5.25 3.08 7.27
CA GLY A 288 -4.10 3.78 6.67
C GLY A 288 -3.96 5.25 7.07
N ILE A 289 -4.89 5.78 7.87
CA ILE A 289 -4.95 7.19 8.24
C ILE A 289 -4.61 7.41 9.72
N MET A 290 -4.88 6.43 10.56
CA MET A 290 -4.74 6.55 12.00
C MET A 290 -3.56 5.78 12.60
N GLY A 291 -2.64 5.26 11.79
CA GLY A 291 -1.39 4.67 12.23
C GLY A 291 -1.45 3.20 12.54
#